data_8b3236e5b118f463c7904accd02f7151
#
_entry.id   8b3236e5b118f463c7904accd02f7151
#
_cell.length_a   1.000
_cell.length_b   1.000
_cell.length_c   1.000
_cell.angle_alpha   90.00
_cell.angle_beta   90.00
_cell.angle_gamma   90.00
#
_symmetry.space_group_name_H-M   'P 1'
#
loop_
_entity.id
_entity.type
_entity.pdbx_description
1 polymer ?
#
loop_
_entity_poly.entity_id
_entity_poly.type
_entity_poly.pdbx_seq_one_letter_code
_entity_poly.pdbx_strand_id
1 'polypeptide(L)' 'MPNLELYGTASCPYTSEMREWLEWKGSEFTEFDIETDSQARERMRLLAQAPYTVPLLVQDGKIIQVGWQGRGCVVSAK' A
#
# COMPACT_ATOMS: atom_id res chain seq x y z
N MET A 1 -18.54 1.66 -7.19
CA MET A 1 -17.84 0.99 -6.06
C MET A 1 -16.49 1.63 -5.85
N PRO A 2 -16.07 1.85 -4.61
CA PRO A 2 -14.76 2.46 -4.39
C PRO A 2 -13.65 1.54 -4.90
N ASN A 3 -12.68 2.15 -5.53
CA ASN A 3 -11.50 1.43 -6.02
C ASN A 3 -10.41 1.51 -4.97
N LEU A 4 -10.34 0.49 -4.15
CA LEU A 4 -9.41 0.44 -3.01
C LEU A 4 -8.17 -0.34 -3.40
N GLU A 5 -7.00 0.28 -3.19
CA GLU A 5 -5.71 -0.31 -3.55
C GLU A 5 -4.79 -0.30 -2.34
N LEU A 6 -4.11 -1.41 -2.11
CA LEU A 6 -3.13 -1.55 -1.05
C LEU A 6 -1.75 -1.71 -1.67
N TYR A 7 -0.87 -0.76 -1.41
CA TYR A 7 0.51 -0.83 -1.88
C TYR A 7 1.40 -1.21 -0.71
N GLY A 8 2.22 -2.21 -0.90
CA GLY A 8 3.09 -2.66 0.16
C GLY A 8 4.19 -3.57 -0.34
N THR A 9 4.82 -4.26 0.59
CA THR A 9 5.88 -5.23 0.28
C THR A 9 5.61 -6.52 1.03
N ALA A 10 6.05 -7.64 0.47
CA ALA A 10 5.85 -8.95 1.09
C ALA A 10 6.61 -9.06 2.40
N SER A 11 7.70 -8.32 2.55
CA SER A 11 8.54 -8.38 3.73
C SER A 11 8.07 -7.49 4.87
N CYS A 12 7.12 -6.60 4.63
CA CYS A 12 6.66 -5.68 5.66
C CYS A 12 5.53 -6.29 6.47
N PRO A 13 5.72 -6.53 7.79
CA PRO A 13 4.66 -7.13 8.60
C PRO A 13 3.42 -6.24 8.71
N TYR A 14 3.61 -4.93 8.61
CA TYR A 14 2.48 -3.99 8.69
C TYR A 14 1.61 -4.04 7.46
N THR A 15 2.19 -4.36 6.30
CA THR A 15 1.42 -4.60 5.08
C THR A 15 0.51 -5.81 5.27
N SER A 16 1.04 -6.88 5.87
CA SER A 16 0.26 -8.07 6.15
C SER A 16 -0.87 -7.78 7.13
N GLU A 17 -0.62 -6.99 8.16
CA GLU A 17 -1.65 -6.63 9.14
C GLU A 17 -2.76 -5.82 8.49
N MET A 18 -2.44 -4.88 7.63
CA MET A 18 -3.46 -4.09 6.94
C MET A 18 -4.26 -4.95 5.99
N ARG A 19 -3.61 -5.87 5.26
CA ARG A 19 -4.30 -6.80 4.38
C ARG A 19 -5.31 -7.64 5.14
N GLU A 20 -4.89 -8.20 6.27
CA GLU A 20 -5.77 -9.04 7.09
C GLU A 20 -6.94 -8.24 7.63
N TRP A 21 -6.71 -7.00 8.04
CA TRP A 21 -7.76 -6.13 8.52
C TRP A 21 -8.78 -5.82 7.44
N LEU A 22 -8.32 -5.55 6.21
CA LEU A 22 -9.21 -5.29 5.08
C LEU A 22 -10.03 -6.52 4.74
N GLU A 23 -9.41 -7.69 4.79
CA GLU A 23 -10.11 -8.96 4.55
C GLU A 23 -11.14 -9.22 5.63
N TRP A 24 -10.79 -8.96 6.87
CA TRP A 24 -11.68 -9.15 7.99
C TRP A 24 -12.92 -8.26 7.90
N LYS A 25 -12.75 -7.01 7.48
CA LYS A 25 -13.89 -6.09 7.30
C LYS A 25 -14.74 -6.44 6.09
N GLY A 26 -14.29 -7.33 5.22
CA GLY A 26 -14.98 -7.63 3.98
C GLY A 26 -14.82 -6.57 2.92
N SER A 27 -13.80 -5.74 3.00
CA SER A 27 -13.52 -4.73 1.98
C SER A 27 -12.92 -5.39 0.75
N GLU A 28 -13.38 -4.97 -0.42
CA GLU A 28 -12.76 -5.39 -1.67
C GLU A 28 -11.60 -4.47 -1.98
N PHE A 29 -10.44 -5.05 -2.27
CA PHE A 29 -9.25 -4.26 -2.59
C PHE A 29 -8.33 -5.05 -3.51
N THR A 30 -7.46 -4.32 -4.20
CA THR A 30 -6.38 -4.91 -4.99
C THR A 30 -5.07 -4.65 -4.28
N GLU A 31 -4.28 -5.69 -4.10
CA GLU A 31 -2.98 -5.56 -3.44
C GLU A 31 -1.87 -5.51 -4.48
N PHE A 32 -0.93 -4.58 -4.29
CA PHE A 32 0.22 -4.42 -5.16
C PHE A 32 1.49 -4.52 -4.35
N ASP A 33 2.44 -5.33 -4.83
CA ASP A 33 3.77 -5.45 -4.23
C ASP A 33 4.73 -4.56 -5.01
N ILE A 34 5.15 -3.46 -4.40
CA ILE A 34 5.98 -2.47 -5.10
C ILE A 34 7.43 -2.93 -5.26
N GLU A 35 7.83 -4.03 -4.63
CA GLU A 35 9.16 -4.57 -4.83
C GLU A 35 9.25 -5.44 -6.08
N THR A 36 8.18 -6.16 -6.40
CA THR A 36 8.19 -7.10 -7.51
C THR A 36 7.40 -6.63 -8.71
N ASP A 37 6.50 -5.68 -8.54
CA ASP A 37 5.65 -5.17 -9.60
C ASP A 37 6.09 -3.76 -10.00
N SER A 38 6.75 -3.64 -11.14
CA SER A 38 7.27 -2.35 -11.60
C SER A 38 6.16 -1.36 -11.95
N GLN A 39 5.00 -1.84 -12.38
CA GLN A 39 3.86 -0.97 -12.68
C GLN A 39 3.28 -0.40 -11.40
N ALA A 40 3.20 -1.21 -10.36
CA ALA A 40 2.73 -0.76 -9.06
C ALA A 40 3.67 0.31 -8.47
N ARG A 41 4.97 0.09 -8.63
CA ARG A 41 5.98 1.04 -8.17
C ARG A 41 5.84 2.37 -8.91
N GLU A 42 5.58 2.31 -10.21
CA GLU A 42 5.38 3.51 -11.01
C GLU A 42 4.13 4.28 -10.58
N ARG A 43 3.04 3.58 -10.28
CA ARG A 43 1.84 4.21 -9.74
C ARG A 43 2.12 4.88 -8.41
N MET A 44 2.91 4.25 -7.56
CA MET A 44 3.25 4.81 -6.25
C MET A 44 4.08 6.08 -6.40
N ARG A 45 4.96 6.13 -7.39
CA ARG A 45 5.75 7.33 -7.67
C ARG A 45 4.86 8.52 -8.03
N LEU A 46 3.73 8.26 -8.69
CA LEU A 46 2.80 9.32 -9.06
C LEU A 46 1.97 9.79 -7.86
N LEU A 47 1.82 8.94 -6.86
CA LEU A 47 1.00 9.24 -5.68
C LEU A 47 1.82 9.87 -4.55
N ALA A 48 3.09 9.48 -4.44
CA ALA A 48 3.94 9.87 -3.31
C ALA A 48 5.37 10.04 -3.77
N GLN A 49 6.20 10.62 -2.92
CA GLN A 49 7.62 10.79 -3.19
C GLN A 49 8.43 9.77 -2.40
N ALA A 50 9.54 9.31 -3.00
CA ALA A 50 10.47 8.42 -2.31
C ALA A 50 11.18 9.16 -1.17
N PRO A 51 11.56 8.50 -0.07
CA PRO A 51 11.26 7.10 0.22
C PRO A 51 9.80 6.88 0.57
N TYR A 52 9.30 5.69 0.26
CA TYR A 52 7.89 5.38 0.48
C TYR A 52 7.67 4.68 1.80
N THR A 53 6.59 5.03 2.48
CA THR A 53 6.14 4.30 3.67
C THR A 53 5.04 3.34 3.25
N VAL A 54 5.23 2.07 3.53
CA VAL A 54 4.22 1.05 3.26
C VAL A 54 3.74 0.46 4.59
N PRO A 55 2.52 -0.03 4.67
CA PRO A 55 1.51 -0.08 3.62
C PRO A 55 0.91 1.29 3.30
N LEU A 56 0.51 1.48 2.06
CA LEU A 56 -0.15 2.69 1.61
C LEU A 56 -1.54 2.31 1.09
N LEU A 57 -2.57 2.92 1.67
CA LEU A 57 -3.93 2.62 1.26
C LEU A 57 -4.45 3.77 0.42
N VAL A 58 -4.93 3.43 -0.78
CA VAL A 58 -5.37 4.39 -1.78
C VAL A 58 -6.80 4.06 -2.17
N GLN A 59 -7.65 5.08 -2.21
CA GLN A 59 -9.02 4.91 -2.65
C GLN A 59 -9.32 5.94 -3.75
N ASP A 60 -9.75 5.43 -4.91
CA ASP A 60 -10.10 6.26 -6.07
C ASP A 60 -8.99 7.24 -6.44
N GLY A 61 -7.75 6.77 -6.40
CA GLY A 61 -6.58 7.57 -6.75
C GLY A 61 -6.10 8.51 -5.67
N LYS A 62 -6.67 8.44 -4.46
CA LYS A 62 -6.27 9.31 -3.35
C LYS A 62 -5.75 8.49 -2.18
N ILE A 63 -4.65 8.94 -1.60
CA ILE A 63 -4.09 8.31 -0.41
C ILE A 63 -5.02 8.59 0.77
N ILE A 64 -5.53 7.53 1.39
CA ILE A 64 -6.40 7.68 2.55
C ILE A 64 -5.73 7.22 3.84
N GLN A 65 -4.65 6.45 3.76
CA GLN A 65 -3.92 6.03 4.95
C GLN A 65 -2.48 5.72 4.57
N VAL A 66 -1.53 6.18 5.39
CA VAL A 66 -0.11 5.91 5.24
C VAL A 66 0.35 5.15 6.46
N GLY A 67 0.86 3.93 6.25
CA GLY A 67 1.30 3.07 7.33
C GLY A 67 0.14 2.37 8.02
N TRP A 68 0.46 1.64 9.07
CA TRP A 68 -0.51 0.87 9.85
C TRP A 68 -0.34 1.22 11.31
N GLN A 69 -1.36 1.84 11.91
CA GLN A 69 -1.37 2.23 13.33
C GLN A 69 -0.14 3.07 13.70
N GLY A 70 0.23 4.00 12.83
CA GLY A 70 1.37 4.87 13.04
C GLY A 70 2.72 4.22 12.77
N ARG A 71 2.74 3.02 12.20
CA ARG A 71 3.95 2.27 11.88
C ARG A 71 3.99 1.93 10.41
N GLY A 72 5.17 1.61 9.92
CA GLY A 72 5.32 1.20 8.54
C GLY A 72 6.75 0.88 8.23
N CYS A 73 6.96 0.36 7.03
CA CYS A 73 8.28 0.08 6.51
C CYS A 73 8.64 1.14 5.49
N VAL A 74 9.87 1.59 5.50
CA VAL A 74 10.35 2.58 4.52
C VAL A 74 11.02 1.85 3.38
N VAL A 75 10.57 2.14 2.15
CA VAL A 75 11.08 1.52 0.95
C VAL A 75 11.72 2.60 0.08
N SER A 76 12.99 2.41 -0.24
CA SER A 76 13.69 3.27 -1.18
C SER A 76 13.51 2.67 -2.56
N ALA A 77 12.63 3.24 -3.34
CA ALA A 77 12.41 2.79 -4.71
C ALA A 77 13.43 3.48 -5.63
N LYS A 78 13.98 2.70 -6.52
CA LYS A 78 14.88 3.24 -7.54
C LYS A 78 14.16 3.35 -8.86
#